data_136e82d296005162b51f36ed9fe11d1a
#
_entry.id   136e82d296005162b51f36ed9fe11d1a
#
_cell.length_a   1.000
_cell.length_b   1.000
_cell.length_c   1.000
_cell.angle_alpha   90.00
_cell.angle_beta   90.00
_cell.angle_gamma   90.00
#
_symmetry.space_group_name_H-M   'P 1'
#
loop_
_entity.id
_entity.type
_entity.pdbx_description
1 polymer ?
#
loop_
_entity_poly.entity_id
_entity_poly.type
_entity_poly.pdbx_seq_one_letter_code
_entity_poly.pdbx_strand_id
1 'polypeptide(L)'
;MKRRRRDPLLCELHAHTRWSDGAHSVRELVDLYGRKGFDVLCITDHLVRVPAGMPRPTVEITPDSHCWYMEAIETEAARGRLLYDLLVIPGLELTYEDHDPGRAAHAVAVGLRQLVDLEAGLDGALESARGAGAALIGAHPYPPEQVKGSLRSTCRWAAEPDESARLVDRFELFNRHELFGWVAEERLPAVATGDFHLLEHLHTWKTLLPCAKEEEAVVEYLRSRRPAYFVHLSRFDGLRAAA
;
A
#
# COMPACT_ATOMS: atom_id res chain seq x y z
N MET A 1 -1.90 22.54 30.41
CA MET A 1 -0.95 22.45 29.28
C MET A 1 -1.70 21.95 28.06
N LYS A 2 -1.98 22.79 27.05
CA LYS A 2 -2.65 22.35 25.80
C LYS A 2 -1.67 21.46 25.06
N ARG A 3 -1.99 20.15 24.83
CA ARG A 3 -1.25 19.27 23.93
C ARG A 3 -1.18 19.98 22.57
N ARG A 4 0.04 20.29 22.09
CA ARG A 4 0.22 20.65 20.68
C ARG A 4 -0.36 19.51 19.86
N ARG A 5 -1.30 19.81 18.94
CA ARG A 5 -1.68 18.84 17.90
C ARG A 5 -0.37 18.46 17.20
N ARG A 6 -0.02 17.17 17.23
CA ARG A 6 1.07 16.69 16.39
C ARG A 6 0.62 16.87 14.95
N ASP A 7 1.51 17.35 14.10
CA ASP A 7 1.27 17.40 12.68
C ASP A 7 0.95 15.98 12.18
N PRO A 8 0.04 15.81 11.21
CA PRO A 8 -0.27 14.49 10.66
C PRO A 8 0.97 13.89 9.99
N LEU A 9 1.13 12.57 10.10
CA LEU A 9 2.25 11.83 9.53
C LEU A 9 2.15 11.79 8.00
N LEU A 10 3.22 12.13 7.29
CA LEU A 10 3.34 11.96 5.86
C LEU A 10 3.71 10.51 5.54
N CYS A 11 2.81 9.80 4.83
CA CYS A 11 2.91 8.38 4.62
C CYS A 11 2.97 8.00 3.13
N GLU A 12 3.88 7.08 2.80
CA GLU A 12 3.74 6.21 1.63
C GLU A 12 3.24 4.86 2.12
N LEU A 13 2.08 4.41 1.61
CA LEU A 13 1.43 3.20 2.10
C LEU A 13 1.50 2.03 1.11
N HIS A 14 2.03 2.26 -0.10
CA HIS A 14 2.10 1.29 -1.18
C HIS A 14 3.40 1.50 -1.97
N ALA A 15 4.38 0.63 -1.75
CA ALA A 15 5.67 0.73 -2.40
C ALA A 15 6.31 -0.63 -2.67
N HIS A 16 6.87 -0.77 -3.87
CA HIS A 16 7.50 -1.97 -4.38
C HIS A 16 9.02 -1.82 -4.45
N THR A 17 9.70 -2.93 -4.24
CA THR A 17 11.15 -3.03 -4.30
C THR A 17 11.59 -4.07 -5.33
N ARG A 18 12.91 -4.36 -5.39
CA ARG A 18 13.45 -5.45 -6.22
C ARG A 18 13.05 -6.84 -5.75
N TRP A 19 12.30 -6.95 -4.65
CA TRP A 19 11.68 -8.21 -4.23
C TRP A 19 10.45 -8.57 -5.06
N SER A 20 9.91 -7.60 -5.79
CA SER A 20 8.94 -7.79 -6.87
C SER A 20 9.38 -7.02 -8.13
N ASP A 21 8.64 -6.05 -8.58
CA ASP A 21 8.85 -5.32 -9.83
C ASP A 21 9.27 -3.85 -9.63
N GLY A 22 9.58 -3.45 -8.40
CA GLY A 22 10.15 -2.14 -8.12
C GLY A 22 11.62 -2.01 -8.55
N ALA A 23 12.03 -0.84 -9.01
CA ALA A 23 13.39 -0.59 -9.50
C ALA A 23 14.46 -0.47 -8.40
N HIS A 24 14.05 -0.31 -7.15
CA HIS A 24 14.94 0.02 -6.03
C HIS A 24 14.94 -1.09 -4.97
N SER A 25 16.07 -1.22 -4.26
CA SER A 25 16.13 -2.07 -3.07
C SER A 25 15.41 -1.41 -1.89
N VAL A 26 15.08 -2.20 -0.85
CA VAL A 26 14.53 -1.68 0.42
C VAL A 26 15.40 -0.55 0.97
N ARG A 27 16.74 -0.73 0.95
CA ARG A 27 17.70 0.28 1.43
C ARG A 27 17.59 1.60 0.66
N GLU A 28 17.54 1.53 -0.67
CA GLU A 28 17.43 2.73 -1.52
C GLU A 28 16.11 3.46 -1.28
N LEU A 29 15.00 2.74 -1.05
CA LEU A 29 13.71 3.34 -0.70
C LEU A 29 13.77 4.03 0.67
N VAL A 30 14.31 3.35 1.68
CA VAL A 30 14.46 3.93 3.03
C VAL A 30 15.28 5.22 2.99
N ASP A 31 16.38 5.23 2.23
CA ASP A 31 17.18 6.46 2.05
C ASP A 31 16.44 7.55 1.29
N LEU A 32 15.68 7.18 0.26
CA LEU A 32 14.92 8.13 -0.55
C LEU A 32 13.82 8.80 0.28
N TYR A 33 12.96 8.00 0.90
CA TYR A 33 11.82 8.50 1.67
C TYR A 33 12.27 9.21 2.95
N GLY A 34 13.31 8.68 3.61
CA GLY A 34 13.90 9.31 4.80
C GLY A 34 14.46 10.70 4.51
N ARG A 35 15.26 10.87 3.44
CA ARG A 35 15.80 12.18 3.02
C ARG A 35 14.70 13.16 2.56
N LYS A 36 13.57 12.66 2.12
CA LYS A 36 12.41 13.47 1.71
C LYS A 36 11.51 13.87 2.89
N GLY A 37 11.83 13.38 4.10
CA GLY A 37 11.12 13.76 5.33
C GLY A 37 9.77 13.08 5.48
N PHE A 38 9.60 11.88 4.92
CA PHE A 38 8.44 11.06 5.21
C PHE A 38 8.51 10.55 6.65
N ASP A 39 7.34 10.38 7.25
CA ASP A 39 7.18 9.81 8.59
C ASP A 39 7.00 8.30 8.54
N VAL A 40 6.31 7.80 7.52
CA VAL A 40 5.96 6.38 7.36
C VAL A 40 6.22 5.93 5.93
N LEU A 41 6.84 4.75 5.78
CA LEU A 41 7.01 4.03 4.53
C LEU A 41 6.55 2.59 4.73
N CYS A 42 5.54 2.15 3.98
CA CYS A 42 5.13 0.76 3.91
C CYS A 42 5.81 0.09 2.70
N ILE A 43 6.48 -1.04 2.92
CA ILE A 43 7.06 -1.87 1.87
C ILE A 43 6.10 -3.02 1.62
N THR A 44 5.57 -3.14 0.40
CA THR A 44 4.40 -3.96 0.09
C THR A 44 4.56 -4.70 -1.24
N ASP A 45 5.66 -5.43 -1.37
CA ASP A 45 5.95 -6.22 -2.57
C ASP A 45 4.89 -7.29 -2.84
N HIS A 46 4.76 -7.71 -4.09
CA HIS A 46 3.71 -8.60 -4.55
C HIS A 46 3.83 -10.03 -4.00
N LEU A 47 2.75 -10.53 -3.40
CA LEU A 47 2.43 -11.95 -3.27
C LEU A 47 1.34 -12.27 -4.30
N VAL A 48 1.66 -13.13 -5.30
CA VAL A 48 0.86 -13.24 -6.52
C VAL A 48 0.17 -14.59 -6.64
N ARG A 49 -1.10 -14.53 -7.00
CA ARG A 49 -1.87 -15.68 -7.54
C ARG A 49 -2.34 -15.32 -8.94
N VAL A 50 -2.00 -16.18 -9.91
CA VAL A 50 -2.49 -16.09 -11.28
C VAL A 50 -3.19 -17.40 -11.68
N PRO A 51 -4.30 -17.35 -12.41
CA PRO A 51 -4.95 -18.56 -12.91
C PRO A 51 -4.08 -19.24 -13.98
N ALA A 52 -4.32 -20.54 -14.18
CA ALA A 52 -3.62 -21.32 -15.20
C ALA A 52 -3.74 -20.66 -16.59
N GLY A 53 -2.61 -20.55 -17.29
CA GLY A 53 -2.55 -19.94 -18.63
C GLY A 53 -2.33 -18.43 -18.66
N MET A 54 -2.37 -17.74 -17.52
CA MET A 54 -1.90 -16.36 -17.43
C MET A 54 -0.38 -16.29 -17.18
N PRO A 55 0.31 -15.25 -17.70
CA PRO A 55 1.73 -15.04 -17.41
C PRO A 55 1.92 -14.70 -15.93
N ARG A 56 2.88 -15.36 -15.28
CA ARG A 56 3.26 -15.08 -13.90
C ARG A 56 4.43 -14.09 -13.90
N PRO A 57 4.50 -13.15 -12.94
CA PRO A 57 5.68 -12.32 -12.75
C PRO A 57 6.96 -13.14 -12.56
N THR A 58 8.08 -12.63 -13.03
CA THR A 58 9.39 -13.29 -12.89
C THR A 58 9.99 -13.14 -11.51
N VAL A 59 9.57 -12.11 -10.76
CA VAL A 59 9.99 -11.83 -9.38
C VAL A 59 8.76 -11.48 -8.56
N GLU A 60 8.61 -12.18 -7.45
CA GLU A 60 7.52 -12.01 -6.48
C GLU A 60 7.93 -12.58 -5.12
N ILE A 61 7.18 -12.28 -4.07
CA ILE A 61 7.37 -12.92 -2.76
C ILE A 61 6.80 -14.34 -2.80
N THR A 62 7.63 -15.29 -2.40
CA THR A 62 7.29 -16.72 -2.34
C THR A 62 7.55 -17.26 -0.94
N PRO A 63 7.07 -18.47 -0.59
CA PRO A 63 7.41 -19.10 0.68
C PRO A 63 8.93 -19.19 0.94
N ASP A 64 9.72 -19.43 -0.11
CA ASP A 64 11.17 -19.56 -0.01
C ASP A 64 11.90 -18.23 0.20
N SER A 65 11.34 -17.11 -0.33
CA SER A 65 11.96 -15.80 -0.25
C SER A 65 11.45 -14.94 0.91
N HIS A 66 10.28 -15.26 1.48
CA HIS A 66 9.59 -14.42 2.43
C HIS A 66 10.40 -14.09 3.69
N CYS A 67 11.12 -15.06 4.26
CA CYS A 67 11.93 -14.82 5.45
C CYS A 67 13.04 -13.80 5.17
N TRP A 68 13.70 -13.88 4.03
CA TRP A 68 14.73 -12.93 3.62
C TRP A 68 14.17 -11.55 3.31
N TYR A 69 12.96 -11.49 2.73
CA TYR A 69 12.25 -10.25 2.51
C TYR A 69 11.96 -9.52 3.81
N MET A 70 11.40 -10.22 4.81
CA MET A 70 11.11 -9.64 6.12
C MET A 70 12.39 -9.20 6.84
N GLU A 71 13.46 -9.99 6.82
CA GLU A 71 14.75 -9.64 7.40
C GLU A 71 15.35 -8.37 6.76
N ALA A 72 15.24 -8.25 5.43
CA ALA A 72 15.72 -7.07 4.71
C ALA A 72 14.94 -5.81 5.13
N ILE A 73 13.62 -5.88 5.28
CA ILE A 73 12.80 -4.75 5.75
C ILE A 73 13.15 -4.39 7.19
N GLU A 74 13.20 -5.35 8.11
CA GLU A 74 13.49 -5.11 9.53
C GLU A 74 14.86 -4.48 9.74
N THR A 75 15.87 -4.96 9.00
CA THR A 75 17.21 -4.39 9.03
C THR A 75 17.22 -2.92 8.61
N GLU A 76 16.56 -2.61 7.51
CA GLU A 76 16.49 -1.24 6.99
C GLU A 76 15.52 -0.37 7.77
N ALA A 77 14.49 -0.93 8.41
CA ALA A 77 13.60 -0.22 9.34
C ALA A 77 14.37 0.31 10.55
N ALA A 78 15.19 -0.54 11.18
CA ALA A 78 16.04 -0.13 12.29
C ALA A 78 17.00 1.02 11.87
N ARG A 79 17.60 0.91 10.68
CA ARG A 79 18.50 1.94 10.12
C ARG A 79 17.73 3.23 9.78
N GLY A 80 16.56 3.13 9.15
CA GLY A 80 15.71 4.27 8.80
C GLY A 80 15.23 5.04 10.02
N ARG A 81 14.87 4.31 11.08
CA ARG A 81 14.48 4.91 12.36
C ARG A 81 15.62 5.73 12.98
N LEU A 82 16.84 5.18 12.93
CA LEU A 82 18.02 5.83 13.49
C LEU A 82 18.47 7.07 12.71
N LEU A 83 18.49 6.97 11.36
CA LEU A 83 19.07 8.00 10.50
C LEU A 83 18.10 9.12 10.14
N TYR A 84 16.81 8.79 10.01
CA TYR A 84 15.81 9.68 9.43
C TYR A 84 14.56 9.88 10.30
N ASP A 85 14.48 9.20 11.44
CA ASP A 85 13.22 9.06 12.21
C ASP A 85 12.06 8.53 11.33
N LEU A 86 12.38 7.75 10.30
CA LEU A 86 11.40 7.12 9.41
C LEU A 86 10.89 5.82 10.05
N LEU A 87 9.57 5.69 10.16
CA LEU A 87 8.92 4.43 10.50
C LEU A 87 8.72 3.61 9.21
N VAL A 88 9.39 2.46 9.12
CA VAL A 88 9.18 1.51 8.02
C VAL A 88 8.31 0.37 8.52
N ILE A 89 7.22 0.08 7.80
CA ILE A 89 6.26 -0.95 8.15
C ILE A 89 6.27 -2.02 7.05
N PRO A 90 6.50 -3.30 7.38
CA PRO A 90 6.40 -4.38 6.40
C PRO A 90 4.94 -4.64 6.02
N GLY A 91 4.75 -5.19 4.84
CA GLY A 91 3.47 -5.62 4.34
C GLY A 91 3.62 -6.42 3.07
N LEU A 92 2.51 -6.73 2.45
CA LEU A 92 2.45 -7.39 1.14
C LEU A 92 1.31 -6.77 0.32
N GLU A 93 1.47 -6.72 -0.99
CA GLU A 93 0.34 -6.57 -1.88
C GLU A 93 -0.16 -7.96 -2.29
N LEU A 94 -1.38 -8.29 -1.86
CA LEU A 94 -2.07 -9.52 -2.19
C LEU A 94 -2.65 -9.36 -3.61
N THR A 95 -1.92 -9.87 -4.58
CA THR A 95 -2.20 -9.73 -6.02
C THR A 95 -2.98 -10.94 -6.49
N TYR A 96 -4.29 -10.80 -6.56
CA TYR A 96 -5.19 -11.87 -7.00
C TYR A 96 -5.68 -11.59 -8.42
N GLU A 97 -5.12 -12.31 -9.38
CA GLU A 97 -5.51 -12.25 -10.78
C GLU A 97 -6.58 -13.27 -11.10
N ASP A 98 -7.49 -12.95 -12.02
CA ASP A 98 -8.52 -13.84 -12.52
C ASP A 98 -8.76 -13.60 -14.03
N HIS A 99 -9.23 -14.62 -14.75
CA HIS A 99 -9.66 -14.47 -16.15
C HIS A 99 -10.87 -13.54 -16.30
N ASP A 100 -11.69 -13.45 -15.26
CA ASP A 100 -12.77 -12.48 -15.15
C ASP A 100 -12.24 -11.25 -14.38
N PRO A 101 -12.10 -10.07 -15.02
CA PRO A 101 -11.65 -8.85 -14.35
C PRO A 101 -12.51 -8.44 -13.16
N GLY A 102 -13.81 -8.81 -13.17
CA GLY A 102 -14.72 -8.54 -12.05
C GLY A 102 -14.42 -9.37 -10.81
N ARG A 103 -13.56 -10.37 -10.89
CA ARG A 103 -13.10 -11.20 -9.77
C ARG A 103 -11.66 -10.89 -9.35
N ALA A 104 -10.89 -10.24 -10.22
CA ALA A 104 -9.53 -9.86 -9.94
C ALA A 104 -9.47 -8.62 -9.03
N ALA A 105 -8.57 -8.64 -8.06
CA ALA A 105 -8.36 -7.52 -7.15
C ALA A 105 -6.98 -7.57 -6.51
N HIS A 106 -6.42 -6.41 -6.24
CA HIS A 106 -5.21 -6.27 -5.45
C HIS A 106 -5.53 -5.60 -4.11
N ALA A 107 -4.91 -6.05 -3.04
CA ALA A 107 -5.06 -5.46 -1.72
C ALA A 107 -3.72 -5.30 -1.02
N VAL A 108 -3.42 -4.10 -0.57
CA VAL A 108 -2.26 -3.84 0.28
C VAL A 108 -2.59 -4.24 1.71
N ALA A 109 -1.81 -5.13 2.28
CA ALA A 109 -1.90 -5.60 3.66
C ALA A 109 -0.77 -4.98 4.50
N VAL A 110 -1.02 -3.81 5.08
CA VAL A 110 -0.05 -3.06 5.89
C VAL A 110 0.12 -3.72 7.26
N GLY A 111 1.35 -4.00 7.66
CA GLY A 111 1.68 -4.67 8.92
C GLY A 111 1.60 -6.21 8.84
N LEU A 112 1.35 -6.78 7.67
CA LEU A 112 1.34 -8.23 7.49
C LEU A 112 2.78 -8.78 7.47
N ARG A 113 3.09 -9.67 8.42
CA ARG A 113 4.41 -10.30 8.56
C ARG A 113 4.45 -11.77 8.20
N GLN A 114 3.32 -12.36 7.87
CA GLN A 114 3.20 -13.77 7.50
C GLN A 114 2.59 -13.92 6.12
N LEU A 115 2.89 -15.01 5.46
CA LEU A 115 2.23 -15.36 4.21
C LEU A 115 0.78 -15.76 4.46
N VAL A 116 -0.06 -15.46 3.49
CA VAL A 116 -1.45 -15.92 3.41
C VAL A 116 -1.63 -16.75 2.15
N ASP A 117 -2.58 -17.68 2.16
CA ASP A 117 -2.85 -18.56 1.03
C ASP A 117 -3.83 -17.91 0.05
N LEU A 118 -3.28 -17.32 -1.03
CA LEU A 118 -4.10 -16.77 -2.12
C LEU A 118 -4.71 -17.82 -3.03
N GLU A 119 -4.19 -19.06 -3.07
CA GLU A 119 -4.76 -20.12 -3.88
C GLU A 119 -6.11 -20.60 -3.32
N ALA A 120 -6.32 -20.47 -2.01
CA ALA A 120 -7.61 -20.74 -1.37
C ALA A 120 -8.68 -19.67 -1.67
N GLY A 121 -8.32 -18.56 -2.33
CA GLY A 121 -9.20 -17.46 -2.71
C GLY A 121 -8.89 -16.15 -1.96
N LEU A 122 -9.23 -15.04 -2.62
CA LEU A 122 -8.91 -13.70 -2.11
C LEU A 122 -9.56 -13.44 -0.75
N ASP A 123 -10.84 -13.75 -0.57
CA ASP A 123 -11.58 -13.42 0.65
C ASP A 123 -10.99 -14.11 1.88
N GLY A 124 -10.66 -15.40 1.75
CA GLY A 124 -9.99 -16.15 2.81
C GLY A 124 -8.60 -15.62 3.13
N ALA A 125 -7.86 -15.17 2.12
CA ALA A 125 -6.55 -14.55 2.29
C ALA A 125 -6.66 -13.19 3.00
N LEU A 126 -7.64 -12.36 2.66
CA LEU A 126 -7.92 -11.08 3.33
C LEU A 126 -8.34 -11.28 4.79
N GLU A 127 -9.22 -12.27 5.05
CA GLU A 127 -9.62 -12.62 6.41
C GLU A 127 -8.42 -13.09 7.24
N SER A 128 -7.56 -13.93 6.67
CA SER A 128 -6.32 -14.39 7.30
C SER A 128 -5.37 -13.22 7.61
N ALA A 129 -5.16 -12.30 6.66
CA ALA A 129 -4.33 -11.13 6.85
C ALA A 129 -4.89 -10.20 7.94
N ARG A 130 -6.22 -9.99 7.96
CA ARG A 130 -6.92 -9.24 9.01
C ARG A 130 -6.76 -9.91 10.38
N GLY A 131 -6.88 -11.24 10.44
CA GLY A 131 -6.66 -12.04 11.65
C GLY A 131 -5.24 -11.95 12.18
N ALA A 132 -4.26 -11.78 11.29
CA ALA A 132 -2.86 -11.51 11.61
C ALA A 132 -2.59 -10.06 12.04
N GLY A 133 -3.62 -9.20 12.07
CA GLY A 133 -3.53 -7.82 12.55
C GLY A 133 -3.28 -6.76 11.47
N ALA A 134 -3.16 -7.13 10.19
CA ALA A 134 -2.93 -6.20 9.11
C ALA A 134 -4.10 -5.23 8.89
N ALA A 135 -3.79 -4.02 8.38
CA ALA A 135 -4.77 -3.13 7.79
C ALA A 135 -4.82 -3.39 6.27
N LEU A 136 -6.04 -3.45 5.72
CA LEU A 136 -6.27 -3.82 4.33
C LEU A 136 -6.73 -2.62 3.51
N ILE A 137 -6.05 -2.40 2.36
CA ILE A 137 -6.37 -1.31 1.43
C ILE A 137 -6.66 -1.92 0.06
N GLY A 138 -7.85 -1.69 -0.50
CA GLY A 138 -8.16 -2.04 -1.89
C GLY A 138 -7.34 -1.16 -2.82
N ALA A 139 -6.39 -1.78 -3.53
CA ALA A 139 -5.42 -1.09 -4.38
C ALA A 139 -5.99 -0.84 -5.78
N HIS A 140 -5.63 0.33 -6.36
CA HIS A 140 -5.97 0.81 -7.72
C HIS A 140 -7.29 0.22 -8.25
N PRO A 141 -8.43 0.57 -7.60
CA PRO A 141 -9.74 -0.07 -7.78
C PRO A 141 -10.43 0.45 -9.04
N TYR A 142 -10.05 -0.07 -10.21
CA TYR A 142 -10.59 0.35 -11.50
C TYR A 142 -12.07 0.00 -11.64
N PRO A 143 -12.93 0.95 -12.03
CA PRO A 143 -14.30 0.61 -12.39
C PRO A 143 -14.33 -0.17 -13.73
N PRO A 144 -15.29 -1.12 -13.91
CA PRO A 144 -15.34 -2.01 -15.07
C PRO A 144 -15.29 -1.29 -16.42
N GLU A 145 -15.90 -0.13 -16.53
CA GLU A 145 -15.93 0.68 -17.76
C GLU A 145 -14.57 1.28 -18.16
N GLN A 146 -13.63 1.37 -17.22
CA GLN A 146 -12.27 1.87 -17.49
C GLN A 146 -11.31 0.77 -17.92
N VAL A 147 -11.72 -0.49 -17.82
CA VAL A 147 -10.92 -1.64 -18.25
C VAL A 147 -11.03 -1.81 -19.75
N LYS A 148 -10.20 -1.08 -20.49
CA LYS A 148 -10.05 -1.26 -21.93
C LYS A 148 -8.76 -2.04 -22.21
N GLY A 149 -8.93 -3.33 -22.53
CA GLY A 149 -7.81 -4.21 -22.86
C GLY A 149 -7.26 -4.99 -21.65
N SER A 150 -6.50 -6.03 -21.94
CA SER A 150 -6.13 -7.17 -21.09
C SER A 150 -5.12 -6.89 -19.97
N LEU A 151 -4.86 -5.65 -19.57
CA LEU A 151 -3.75 -5.33 -18.66
C LEU A 151 -4.14 -4.70 -17.32
N ARG A 152 -5.44 -4.47 -17.05
CA ARG A 152 -5.89 -3.86 -15.80
C ARG A 152 -7.10 -4.62 -15.30
N SER A 153 -6.89 -5.48 -14.35
CA SER A 153 -7.83 -6.51 -13.95
C SER A 153 -8.35 -6.37 -12.52
N THR A 154 -8.23 -5.21 -11.89
CA THR A 154 -8.63 -5.02 -10.49
C THR A 154 -10.02 -4.42 -10.34
N CYS A 155 -11.01 -4.95 -11.08
CA CYS A 155 -12.35 -4.38 -11.12
C CYS A 155 -13.26 -4.84 -10.00
N ARG A 156 -12.92 -5.88 -9.26
CA ARG A 156 -13.78 -6.45 -8.23
C ARG A 156 -14.26 -5.41 -7.23
N TRP A 157 -13.34 -4.53 -6.81
CA TRP A 157 -13.67 -3.52 -5.80
C TRP A 157 -14.81 -2.60 -6.20
N ALA A 158 -14.81 -2.14 -7.45
CA ALA A 158 -15.84 -1.24 -7.98
C ALA A 158 -17.07 -1.98 -8.52
N ALA A 159 -16.94 -3.27 -8.88
CA ALA A 159 -18.06 -4.09 -9.32
C ALA A 159 -19.04 -4.39 -8.17
N GLU A 160 -18.54 -4.57 -6.94
CA GLU A 160 -19.32 -4.92 -5.76
C GLU A 160 -18.94 -4.04 -4.55
N PRO A 161 -19.23 -2.72 -4.57
CA PRO A 161 -18.74 -1.77 -3.57
C PRO A 161 -19.14 -2.10 -2.13
N ASP A 162 -20.39 -2.55 -1.90
CA ASP A 162 -20.91 -2.89 -0.57
C ASP A 162 -20.22 -4.13 0.02
N GLU A 163 -19.89 -5.14 -0.80
CA GLU A 163 -19.16 -6.31 -0.38
C GLU A 163 -17.70 -5.94 -0.13
N SER A 164 -17.09 -5.22 -1.06
CA SER A 164 -15.72 -4.74 -0.98
C SER A 164 -15.46 -3.93 0.29
N ALA A 165 -16.42 -3.08 0.71
CA ALA A 165 -16.35 -2.30 1.95
C ALA A 165 -16.36 -3.14 3.24
N ARG A 166 -16.69 -4.44 3.15
CA ARG A 166 -16.58 -5.39 4.27
C ARG A 166 -15.26 -6.14 4.26
N LEU A 167 -14.67 -6.30 3.07
CA LEU A 167 -13.43 -7.06 2.87
C LEU A 167 -12.19 -6.24 3.17
N VAL A 168 -12.19 -4.92 2.90
CA VAL A 168 -11.05 -4.05 3.15
C VAL A 168 -11.41 -2.87 4.05
N ASP A 169 -10.40 -2.27 4.67
CA ASP A 169 -10.60 -1.17 5.62
C ASP A 169 -10.67 0.18 4.92
N ARG A 170 -9.95 0.32 3.80
CA ARG A 170 -9.86 1.53 2.98
C ARG A 170 -9.68 1.19 1.51
N PHE A 171 -9.86 2.21 0.65
CA PHE A 171 -9.59 2.12 -0.78
C PHE A 171 -8.63 3.23 -1.19
N GLU A 172 -7.85 2.99 -2.23
CA GLU A 172 -7.12 4.05 -2.89
C GLU A 172 -8.10 4.96 -3.64
N LEU A 173 -8.23 6.20 -3.18
CA LEU A 173 -8.91 7.26 -3.91
C LEU A 173 -7.97 7.84 -4.99
N PHE A 174 -6.69 7.94 -4.63
CA PHE A 174 -5.62 8.27 -5.57
C PHE A 174 -4.56 7.19 -5.53
N ASN A 175 -4.20 6.68 -6.71
CA ASN A 175 -3.02 5.88 -6.93
C ASN A 175 -2.17 6.59 -7.96
N ARG A 176 -0.94 6.97 -7.60
CA ARG A 176 -0.09 7.85 -8.42
C ARG A 176 -0.82 9.15 -8.78
N HIS A 177 -1.18 9.33 -10.05
CA HIS A 177 -1.95 10.47 -10.56
C HIS A 177 -3.41 10.11 -10.90
N GLU A 178 -3.77 8.83 -10.82
CA GLU A 178 -5.11 8.36 -11.13
C GLU A 178 -6.06 8.62 -9.96
N LEU A 179 -7.27 9.05 -10.29
CA LEU A 179 -8.37 9.30 -9.36
C LEU A 179 -9.46 8.23 -9.55
N PHE A 180 -9.78 7.53 -8.50
CA PHE A 180 -10.89 6.57 -8.45
C PHE A 180 -12.13 7.23 -7.82
N GLY A 181 -12.82 8.07 -8.61
CA GLY A 181 -13.91 8.96 -8.15
C GLY A 181 -15.06 8.23 -7.47
N TRP A 182 -15.36 6.99 -7.89
CA TRP A 182 -16.41 6.16 -7.31
C TRP A 182 -16.20 5.91 -5.80
N VAL A 183 -14.93 5.84 -5.34
CA VAL A 183 -14.60 5.69 -3.90
C VAL A 183 -15.16 6.86 -3.08
N ALA A 184 -15.08 8.08 -3.63
CA ALA A 184 -15.64 9.26 -2.99
C ALA A 184 -17.17 9.34 -3.13
N GLU A 185 -17.72 8.94 -4.27
CA GLU A 185 -19.17 8.90 -4.53
C GLU A 185 -19.86 7.95 -3.56
N GLU A 186 -19.28 6.77 -3.32
CA GLU A 186 -19.73 5.78 -2.34
C GLU A 186 -19.36 6.12 -0.89
N ARG A 187 -18.66 7.24 -0.66
CA ARG A 187 -18.21 7.71 0.67
C ARG A 187 -17.41 6.69 1.44
N LEU A 188 -16.60 5.90 0.76
CA LEU A 188 -15.76 4.87 1.36
C LEU A 188 -14.55 5.48 2.07
N PRO A 189 -14.04 4.83 3.14
CA PRO A 189 -12.78 5.24 3.75
C PRO A 189 -11.65 5.16 2.73
N ALA A 190 -10.88 6.25 2.58
CA ALA A 190 -9.93 6.39 1.49
C ALA A 190 -8.50 6.66 1.96
N VAL A 191 -7.54 6.34 1.10
CA VAL A 191 -6.12 6.70 1.15
C VAL A 191 -5.66 7.21 -0.21
N ALA A 192 -4.46 7.79 -0.23
CA ALA A 192 -3.73 8.15 -1.45
C ALA A 192 -2.33 7.53 -1.37
N THR A 193 -1.88 6.88 -2.42
CA THR A 193 -0.61 6.15 -2.46
C THR A 193 0.19 6.50 -3.70
N GLY A 194 1.50 6.25 -3.62
CA GLY A 194 2.38 6.38 -4.77
C GLY A 194 2.45 5.13 -5.63
N ASP A 195 2.07 3.98 -5.07
CA ASP A 195 2.26 2.68 -5.73
C ASP A 195 3.65 2.68 -6.39
N PHE A 196 4.65 2.86 -5.52
CA PHE A 196 5.98 3.27 -5.94
C PHE A 196 6.74 2.13 -6.60
N HIS A 197 7.11 2.29 -7.86
CA HIS A 197 8.00 1.40 -8.60
C HIS A 197 9.23 2.16 -9.12
N LEU A 198 9.05 3.44 -9.48
CA LEU A 198 10.06 4.31 -10.09
C LEU A 198 10.12 5.66 -9.38
N LEU A 199 11.24 6.38 -9.51
CA LEU A 199 11.45 7.68 -8.85
C LEU A 199 10.36 8.73 -9.14
N GLU A 200 9.74 8.68 -10.30
CA GLU A 200 8.64 9.59 -10.67
C GLU A 200 7.41 9.42 -9.78
N HIS A 201 7.16 8.20 -9.25
CA HIS A 201 6.03 7.91 -8.37
C HIS A 201 6.18 8.54 -6.97
N LEU A 202 7.35 9.06 -6.62
CA LEU A 202 7.53 9.86 -5.41
C LEU A 202 6.69 11.13 -5.45
N HIS A 203 6.61 11.76 -6.62
CA HIS A 203 5.97 13.06 -6.83
C HIS A 203 4.51 12.91 -7.25
N THR A 204 3.71 12.29 -6.38
CA THR A 204 2.30 11.96 -6.60
C THR A 204 1.49 12.25 -5.33
N TRP A 205 0.25 11.82 -5.29
CA TRP A 205 -0.59 11.92 -4.10
C TRP A 205 -0.08 11.03 -2.96
N LYS A 206 -0.16 11.52 -1.73
CA LYS A 206 0.25 10.82 -0.50
C LYS A 206 -0.78 11.01 0.60
N THR A 207 -0.77 10.10 1.56
CA THR A 207 -1.67 10.14 2.71
C THR A 207 -1.03 10.86 3.89
N LEU A 208 -1.84 11.64 4.60
CA LEU A 208 -1.52 12.24 5.88
C LEU A 208 -2.38 11.61 6.97
N LEU A 209 -1.76 10.98 7.99
CA LEU A 209 -2.44 10.29 9.08
C LEU A 209 -2.26 11.03 10.43
N PRO A 210 -3.33 11.51 11.07
CA PRO A 210 -3.25 12.18 12.37
C PRO A 210 -3.21 11.15 13.54
N CYS A 211 -2.17 10.33 13.58
CA CYS A 211 -1.92 9.34 14.63
C CYS A 211 -0.50 9.44 15.21
N ALA A 212 -0.13 8.59 16.15
CA ALA A 212 1.23 8.48 16.64
C ALA A 212 2.14 7.81 15.59
N LYS A 213 3.44 8.16 15.57
CA LYS A 213 4.45 7.55 14.69
C LYS A 213 4.94 6.22 15.29
N GLU A 214 4.01 5.28 15.36
CA GLU A 214 4.19 3.92 15.89
C GLU A 214 3.40 2.97 14.98
N GLU A 215 3.94 1.79 14.69
CA GLU A 215 3.34 0.86 13.75
C GLU A 215 1.90 0.50 14.14
N GLU A 216 1.69 0.09 15.40
CA GLU A 216 0.36 -0.26 15.91
C GLU A 216 -0.64 0.90 15.74
N ALA A 217 -0.21 2.14 16.01
CA ALA A 217 -1.07 3.31 15.89
C ALA A 217 -1.41 3.62 14.42
N VAL A 218 -0.48 3.41 13.48
CA VAL A 218 -0.70 3.56 12.04
C VAL A 218 -1.67 2.49 11.54
N VAL A 219 -1.42 1.22 11.85
CA VAL A 219 -2.26 0.09 11.45
C VAL A 219 -3.68 0.24 12.03
N GLU A 220 -3.81 0.56 13.33
CA GLU A 220 -5.11 0.80 13.96
C GLU A 220 -5.84 1.98 13.31
N TYR A 221 -5.12 3.06 12.96
CA TYR A 221 -5.73 4.20 12.28
C TYR A 221 -6.24 3.81 10.89
N LEU A 222 -5.47 3.04 10.12
CA LEU A 222 -5.88 2.55 8.81
C LEU A 222 -7.11 1.63 8.90
N ARG A 223 -7.20 0.78 9.92
CA ARG A 223 -8.37 -0.07 10.20
C ARG A 223 -9.59 0.71 10.67
N SER A 224 -9.40 1.93 11.15
CA SER A 224 -10.50 2.78 11.58
C SER A 224 -11.15 3.49 10.39
N ARG A 225 -12.41 3.93 10.55
CA ARG A 225 -13.10 4.77 9.57
C ARG A 225 -12.82 6.26 9.74
N ARG A 226 -11.82 6.65 10.57
CA ARG A 226 -11.47 8.06 10.80
C ARG A 226 -10.92 8.67 9.50
N PRO A 227 -11.18 9.99 9.25
CA PRO A 227 -10.71 10.64 8.03
C PRO A 227 -9.19 10.64 7.90
N ALA A 228 -8.68 10.27 6.73
CA ALA A 228 -7.32 10.57 6.29
C ALA A 228 -7.31 11.85 5.45
N TYR A 229 -6.15 12.50 5.35
CA TYR A 229 -5.98 13.68 4.51
C TYR A 229 -4.98 13.35 3.39
N PHE A 230 -5.02 14.15 2.32
CA PHE A 230 -4.18 13.90 1.15
C PHE A 230 -3.35 15.12 0.81
N VAL A 231 -2.14 14.89 0.31
CA VAL A 231 -1.25 15.93 -0.20
C VAL A 231 -0.64 15.45 -1.52
N HIS A 232 -0.58 16.35 -2.50
CA HIS A 232 0.14 16.10 -3.73
C HIS A 232 1.55 16.65 -3.61
N LEU A 233 2.56 15.81 -3.81
CA LEU A 233 3.96 16.22 -3.82
C LEU A 233 4.35 16.58 -5.26
N SER A 234 4.70 17.83 -5.50
CA SER A 234 5.23 18.26 -6.79
C SER A 234 6.75 18.08 -6.85
N ARG A 235 7.33 18.04 -8.06
CA ARG A 235 8.79 17.98 -8.25
C ARG A 235 9.52 19.17 -7.65
N PHE A 236 8.80 20.25 -7.33
CA PHE A 236 9.35 21.51 -6.80
C PHE A 236 9.25 21.62 -5.28
N ASP A 237 8.56 20.70 -4.59
CA ASP A 237 8.41 20.75 -3.12
C ASP A 237 9.67 20.31 -2.35
N GLY A 238 10.81 20.22 -3.03
CA GLY A 238 12.11 19.79 -2.51
C GLY A 238 12.85 20.79 -1.62
N LEU A 239 12.21 21.89 -1.17
CA LEU A 239 12.80 22.88 -0.27
C LEU A 239 11.87 23.16 0.92
N ARG A 240 11.72 22.20 1.83
CA ARG A 240 11.58 22.62 3.22
C ARG A 240 12.96 23.07 3.66
N ALA A 241 13.15 24.40 3.67
CA ALA A 241 14.31 25.01 4.28
C ALA A 241 14.44 24.46 5.70
N ALA A 242 15.62 23.93 6.02
CA ALA A 242 16.03 23.73 7.39
C ALA A 242 15.94 25.11 8.09
N ALA A 243 14.99 25.25 9.00
CA ALA A 243 14.89 26.34 9.94
C ALA A 243 15.33 25.84 11.30
#